data_e6a056009cffa035cce249d530ec97a6
#
_entry.id   e6a056009cffa035cce249d530ec97a6
#
_cell.length_a   1.000
_cell.length_b   1.000
_cell.length_c   1.000
_cell.angle_alpha   90.00
_cell.angle_beta   90.00
_cell.angle_gamma   90.00
#
_symmetry.space_group_name_H-M   'P 1'
#
loop_
_entity.id
_entity.type
_entity.pdbx_description
1 polymer ?
#
loop_
_entity_poly.entity_id
_entity_poly.type
_entity_poly.pdbx_seq_one_letter_code
_entity_poly.pdbx_strand_id
1 'polypeptide(L)'
;TKESIKRAMEMVDLVGLDGRENYFPRELSGGQQQRVGIARSLAVEPDIWFLDEPFSALDPLIRKEMQDEFLRLQGVLNKTILFITHDFDEALRLADRIAIMKDGIIEQLDTPANIVLNPATEYVRKFTEDVPREKVLKIESVMDPIDPSEQLSDLKVSKDAMIETVAEKVLIQEKPVAVIDADNKIVGAVHASKVIHVLFGGKAVKKNTG
;
A
#
# COMPACT_ATOMS: atom_id res chain seq x y z
N THR A 1 -31.16 11.40 18.19
CA THR A 1 -32.36 10.92 17.47
C THR A 1 -32.23 9.43 17.18
N LYS A 2 -33.33 8.73 16.80
CA LYS A 2 -33.28 7.30 16.38
C LYS A 2 -32.32 7.10 15.20
N GLU A 3 -32.30 8.03 14.28
CA GLU A 3 -31.43 8.00 13.09
C GLU A 3 -29.95 8.12 13.45
N SER A 4 -29.61 9.02 14.39
CA SER A 4 -28.21 9.15 14.88
C SER A 4 -27.72 7.89 15.58
N ILE A 5 -28.60 7.20 16.32
CA ILE A 5 -28.25 5.92 16.96
C ILE A 5 -28.03 4.84 15.90
N LYS A 6 -28.94 4.75 14.92
CA LYS A 6 -28.79 3.79 13.81
C LYS A 6 -27.46 4.01 13.09
N ARG A 7 -27.14 5.26 12.74
CA ARG A 7 -25.86 5.60 12.10
C ARG A 7 -24.64 5.24 12.95
N ALA A 8 -24.71 5.51 14.25
CA ALA A 8 -23.61 5.13 15.16
C ALA A 8 -23.39 3.62 15.17
N MET A 9 -24.47 2.82 15.20
CA MET A 9 -24.38 1.35 15.15
C MET A 9 -23.80 0.84 13.84
N GLU A 10 -24.21 1.41 12.69
CA GLU A 10 -23.62 1.11 11.38
C GLU A 10 -22.11 1.37 11.35
N MET A 11 -21.64 2.44 12.00
CA MET A 11 -20.22 2.75 12.07
C MET A 11 -19.45 1.82 13.03
N VAL A 12 -20.08 1.39 14.12
CA VAL A 12 -19.51 0.41 15.06
C VAL A 12 -19.31 -0.93 14.36
N ASP A 13 -20.32 -1.40 13.61
CA ASP A 13 -20.25 -2.60 12.78
C ASP A 13 -19.14 -2.46 11.70
N LEU A 14 -19.13 -1.34 10.98
CA LEU A 14 -18.15 -1.08 9.91
C LEU A 14 -16.69 -1.22 10.38
N VAL A 15 -16.39 -0.81 11.61
CA VAL A 15 -15.04 -0.89 12.19
C VAL A 15 -14.80 -2.16 13.02
N GLY A 16 -15.73 -3.12 13.01
CA GLY A 16 -15.61 -4.41 13.69
C GLY A 16 -15.56 -4.28 15.23
N LEU A 17 -16.46 -3.46 15.80
CA LEU A 17 -16.62 -3.28 17.24
C LEU A 17 -17.95 -3.79 17.76
N ASP A 18 -18.59 -4.74 17.07
CA ASP A 18 -19.82 -5.39 17.50
C ASP A 18 -19.70 -5.96 18.91
N GLY A 19 -20.74 -5.75 19.72
CA GLY A 19 -20.77 -6.14 21.13
C GLY A 19 -19.98 -5.24 22.07
N ARG A 20 -19.44 -4.12 21.57
CA ARG A 20 -18.70 -3.11 22.33
C ARG A 20 -19.41 -1.75 22.39
N GLU A 21 -20.64 -1.65 21.93
CA GLU A 21 -21.42 -0.41 21.77
C GLU A 21 -21.62 0.36 23.07
N ASN A 22 -21.63 -0.36 24.19
CA ASN A 22 -21.84 0.20 25.53
C ASN A 22 -20.55 0.33 26.36
N TYR A 23 -19.37 0.05 25.76
CA TYR A 23 -18.11 0.14 26.48
C TYR A 23 -17.63 1.60 26.54
N PHE A 24 -17.09 1.97 27.68
CA PHE A 24 -16.39 3.26 27.81
C PHE A 24 -14.98 3.18 27.22
N PRO A 25 -14.38 4.29 26.77
CA PRO A 25 -13.04 4.28 26.19
C PRO A 25 -11.98 3.58 27.04
N ARG A 26 -12.04 3.73 28.37
CA ARG A 26 -11.13 3.06 29.33
C ARG A 26 -11.22 1.54 29.36
N GLU A 27 -12.30 0.96 28.83
CA GLU A 27 -12.57 -0.47 28.79
C GLU A 27 -12.13 -1.07 27.43
N LEU A 28 -11.65 -0.24 26.52
CA LEU A 28 -11.20 -0.59 25.17
C LEU A 28 -9.68 -0.60 25.10
N SER A 29 -9.12 -1.53 24.31
CA SER A 29 -7.70 -1.50 23.95
C SER A 29 -7.36 -0.27 23.11
N GLY A 30 -6.06 0.09 22.97
CA GLY A 30 -5.62 1.22 22.16
C GLY A 30 -6.10 1.13 20.71
N GLY A 31 -6.00 -0.06 20.07
CA GLY A 31 -6.52 -0.28 18.73
C GLY A 31 -8.04 -0.16 18.63
N GLN A 32 -8.79 -0.62 19.66
CA GLN A 32 -10.24 -0.44 19.71
C GLN A 32 -10.64 1.04 19.88
N GLN A 33 -9.90 1.80 20.69
CA GLN A 33 -10.10 3.25 20.82
C GLN A 33 -9.86 3.97 19.49
N GLN A 34 -8.82 3.55 18.75
CA GLN A 34 -8.53 4.08 17.42
C GLN A 34 -9.68 3.79 16.44
N ARG A 35 -10.22 2.57 16.43
CA ARG A 35 -11.41 2.20 15.63
C ARG A 35 -12.63 3.05 15.98
N VAL A 36 -12.86 3.35 17.26
CA VAL A 36 -13.90 4.31 17.68
C VAL A 36 -13.65 5.71 17.09
N GLY A 37 -12.40 6.19 17.09
CA GLY A 37 -12.01 7.44 16.44
C GLY A 37 -12.34 7.47 14.96
N ILE A 38 -12.02 6.38 14.25
CA ILE A 38 -12.36 6.18 12.83
C ILE A 38 -13.88 6.20 12.63
N ALA A 39 -14.63 5.39 13.38
CA ALA A 39 -16.10 5.34 13.31
C ALA A 39 -16.74 6.71 13.52
N ARG A 40 -16.25 7.47 14.52
CA ARG A 40 -16.72 8.83 14.80
C ARG A 40 -16.47 9.79 13.64
N SER A 41 -15.29 9.73 13.00
CA SER A 41 -14.94 10.61 11.88
C SER A 41 -15.76 10.28 10.63
N LEU A 42 -16.16 9.02 10.43
CA LEU A 42 -16.98 8.56 9.32
C LEU A 42 -18.48 8.77 9.54
N ALA A 43 -18.93 8.90 10.79
CA ALA A 43 -20.36 9.03 11.11
C ALA A 43 -21.01 10.29 10.52
N VAL A 44 -20.23 11.33 10.22
CA VAL A 44 -20.69 12.58 9.60
C VAL A 44 -20.67 12.54 8.07
N GLU A 45 -20.33 11.39 7.48
CA GLU A 45 -20.29 11.17 6.02
C GLU A 45 -19.43 12.20 5.24
N PRO A 46 -18.19 12.46 5.63
CA PRO A 46 -17.37 13.47 4.97
C PRO A 46 -17.14 13.09 3.49
N ASP A 47 -17.11 14.08 2.59
CA ASP A 47 -16.70 13.87 1.19
C ASP A 47 -15.20 13.58 1.09
N ILE A 48 -14.40 14.26 1.93
CA ILE A 48 -12.97 14.05 2.06
C ILE A 48 -12.70 13.65 3.51
N TRP A 49 -12.03 12.51 3.69
CA TRP A 49 -11.67 12.02 5.01
C TRP A 49 -10.23 12.38 5.33
N PHE A 50 -10.04 13.22 6.36
CA PHE A 50 -8.73 13.66 6.82
C PHE A 50 -8.25 12.82 8.01
N LEU A 51 -7.04 12.29 7.91
CA LEU A 51 -6.38 11.52 8.95
C LEU A 51 -4.99 12.09 9.20
N ASP A 52 -4.76 12.58 10.40
CA ASP A 52 -3.48 13.14 10.83
C ASP A 52 -2.80 12.18 11.81
N GLU A 53 -1.70 11.56 11.36
CA GLU A 53 -0.90 10.58 12.10
C GLU A 53 -1.72 9.49 12.85
N PRO A 54 -2.68 8.82 12.20
CA PRO A 54 -3.64 7.98 12.92
C PRO A 54 -3.03 6.74 13.59
N PHE A 55 -1.81 6.36 13.25
CA PHE A 55 -1.16 5.15 13.78
C PHE A 55 0.07 5.44 14.65
N SER A 56 0.46 6.69 14.85
CA SER A 56 1.70 7.09 15.53
C SER A 56 1.78 6.60 16.99
N ALA A 57 0.65 6.54 17.70
CA ALA A 57 0.58 6.14 19.10
C ALA A 57 0.40 4.63 19.32
N LEU A 58 0.41 3.81 18.25
CA LEU A 58 0.18 2.38 18.32
C LEU A 58 1.49 1.59 18.34
N ASP A 59 1.51 0.48 19.08
CA ASP A 59 2.61 -0.49 18.99
C ASP A 59 2.67 -1.14 17.59
N PRO A 60 3.83 -1.70 17.18
CA PRO A 60 4.04 -2.18 15.81
C PRO A 60 3.04 -3.25 15.35
N LEU A 61 2.58 -4.13 16.25
CA LEU A 61 1.63 -5.19 15.90
C LEU A 61 0.24 -4.62 15.62
N ILE A 62 -0.27 -3.83 16.56
CA ILE A 62 -1.57 -3.17 16.44
C ILE A 62 -1.57 -2.17 15.27
N ARG A 63 -0.45 -1.47 15.03
CA ARG A 63 -0.29 -0.58 13.87
C ARG A 63 -0.51 -1.33 12.57
N LYS A 64 0.09 -2.50 12.40
CA LYS A 64 -0.07 -3.33 11.20
C LYS A 64 -1.53 -3.77 11.02
N GLU A 65 -2.18 -4.24 12.08
CA GLU A 65 -3.60 -4.63 12.06
C GLU A 65 -4.50 -3.44 11.67
N MET A 66 -4.21 -2.25 12.19
CA MET A 66 -4.97 -1.03 11.87
C MET A 66 -4.74 -0.55 10.44
N GLN A 67 -3.55 -0.72 9.88
CA GLN A 67 -3.27 -0.42 8.47
C GLN A 67 -4.01 -1.40 7.54
N ASP A 68 -4.08 -2.70 7.89
CA ASP A 68 -4.87 -3.69 7.14
C ASP A 68 -6.35 -3.32 7.14
N GLU A 69 -6.87 -2.92 8.31
CA GLU A 69 -8.25 -2.47 8.46
C GLU A 69 -8.53 -1.19 7.65
N PHE A 70 -7.58 -0.26 7.63
CA PHE A 70 -7.68 0.96 6.83
C PHE A 70 -7.79 0.63 5.33
N LEU A 71 -6.94 -0.27 4.81
CA LEU A 71 -7.02 -0.72 3.41
C LEU A 71 -8.36 -1.38 3.08
N ARG A 72 -8.91 -2.18 4.02
CA ARG A 72 -10.25 -2.75 3.88
C ARG A 72 -11.32 -1.66 3.79
N LEU A 73 -11.27 -0.66 4.68
CA LEU A 73 -12.21 0.45 4.68
C LEU A 73 -12.10 1.31 3.42
N GLN A 74 -10.89 1.58 2.95
CA GLN A 74 -10.64 2.31 1.70
C GLN A 74 -11.35 1.64 0.51
N GLY A 75 -11.24 0.30 0.41
CA GLY A 75 -11.90 -0.48 -0.64
C GLY A 75 -13.44 -0.45 -0.59
N VAL A 76 -14.02 -0.25 0.61
CA VAL A 76 -15.48 -0.23 0.80
C VAL A 76 -16.06 1.17 0.65
N LEU A 77 -15.35 2.20 1.12
CA LEU A 77 -15.91 3.54 1.30
C LEU A 77 -15.94 4.40 0.02
N ASN A 78 -15.13 4.09 -1.00
CA ASN A 78 -15.01 4.88 -2.24
C ASN A 78 -14.89 6.41 -2.00
N LYS A 79 -14.10 6.81 -1.01
CA LYS A 79 -13.93 8.22 -0.61
C LYS A 79 -12.52 8.71 -0.91
N THR A 80 -12.40 10.01 -1.13
CA THR A 80 -11.09 10.66 -1.13
C THR A 80 -10.56 10.73 0.31
N ILE A 81 -9.37 10.19 0.54
CA ILE A 81 -8.72 10.17 1.84
C ILE A 81 -7.44 10.99 1.78
N LEU A 82 -7.29 11.96 2.66
CA LEU A 82 -6.02 12.65 2.89
C LEU A 82 -5.41 12.13 4.18
N PHE A 83 -4.31 11.42 4.04
CA PHE A 83 -3.60 10.76 5.13
C PHE A 83 -2.26 11.46 5.35
N ILE A 84 -2.01 11.93 6.56
CA ILE A 84 -0.75 12.58 6.95
C ILE A 84 0.03 11.62 7.84
N THR A 85 1.28 11.38 7.50
CA THR A 85 2.20 10.56 8.28
C THR A 85 3.63 11.05 8.13
N HIS A 86 4.46 10.81 9.14
CA HIS A 86 5.92 10.96 9.07
C HIS A 86 6.62 9.62 8.75
N ASP A 87 5.88 8.53 8.70
CA ASP A 87 6.38 7.20 8.36
C ASP A 87 6.23 6.95 6.86
N PHE A 88 7.39 6.88 6.17
CA PHE A 88 7.39 6.72 4.72
C PHE A 88 6.92 5.32 4.28
N ASP A 89 7.19 4.28 5.08
CA ASP A 89 6.70 2.93 4.80
C ASP A 89 5.17 2.85 4.87
N GLU A 90 4.54 3.60 5.80
CA GLU A 90 3.08 3.75 5.83
C GLU A 90 2.56 4.40 4.54
N ALA A 91 3.18 5.49 4.10
CA ALA A 91 2.79 6.17 2.88
C ALA A 91 2.91 5.25 1.65
N LEU A 92 4.02 4.52 1.53
CA LEU A 92 4.23 3.55 0.44
C LEU A 92 3.17 2.45 0.42
N ARG A 93 2.72 2.01 1.60
CA ARG A 93 1.76 0.92 1.73
C ARG A 93 0.32 1.32 1.46
N LEU A 94 -0.07 2.53 1.89
CA LEU A 94 -1.47 2.93 2.00
C LEU A 94 -1.94 3.89 0.91
N ALA A 95 -1.02 4.62 0.27
CA ALA A 95 -1.38 5.71 -0.62
C ALA A 95 -1.36 5.32 -2.10
N ASP A 96 -2.34 5.84 -2.85
CA ASP A 96 -2.31 5.84 -4.32
C ASP A 96 -1.33 6.90 -4.85
N ARG A 97 -1.22 8.03 -4.12
CA ARG A 97 -0.28 9.13 -4.42
C ARG A 97 0.32 9.66 -3.14
N ILE A 98 1.59 10.01 -3.19
CA ILE A 98 2.35 10.57 -2.06
C ILE A 98 2.81 11.97 -2.40
N ALA A 99 2.56 12.93 -1.49
CA ALA A 99 3.14 14.25 -1.52
C ALA A 99 4.26 14.34 -0.46
N ILE A 100 5.49 14.52 -0.89
CA ILE A 100 6.61 14.79 0.02
C ILE A 100 6.72 16.30 0.19
N MET A 101 6.66 16.74 1.45
CA MET A 101 6.69 18.16 1.80
C MET A 101 7.96 18.51 2.55
N LYS A 102 8.49 19.73 2.28
CA LYS A 102 9.58 20.34 3.00
C LYS A 102 9.33 21.82 3.15
N ASP A 103 9.50 22.36 4.33
CA ASP A 103 9.38 23.80 4.63
C ASP A 103 8.08 24.43 4.08
N GLY A 104 6.97 23.67 4.14
CA GLY A 104 5.65 24.10 3.63
C GLY A 104 5.46 24.01 2.13
N ILE A 105 6.44 23.47 1.39
CA ILE A 105 6.40 23.31 -0.07
C ILE A 105 6.33 21.83 -0.42
N ILE A 106 5.54 21.49 -1.44
CA ILE A 106 5.50 20.12 -2.01
C ILE A 106 6.73 19.97 -2.92
N GLU A 107 7.67 19.14 -2.51
CA GLU A 107 8.87 18.78 -3.29
C GLU A 107 8.54 17.83 -4.44
N GLN A 108 7.66 16.87 -4.20
CA GLN A 108 7.18 15.92 -5.22
C GLN A 108 5.79 15.39 -4.84
N LEU A 109 4.93 15.22 -5.84
CA LEU A 109 3.62 14.57 -5.72
C LEU A 109 3.49 13.54 -6.84
N ASP A 110 3.53 12.25 -6.51
CA ASP A 110 3.48 11.18 -7.50
C ASP A 110 2.98 9.86 -6.90
N THR A 111 2.95 8.80 -7.72
CA THR A 111 2.72 7.44 -7.23
C THR A 111 3.90 6.95 -6.38
N PRO A 112 3.68 6.02 -5.44
CA PRO A 112 4.77 5.42 -4.64
C PRO A 112 5.93 4.90 -5.51
N ALA A 113 5.62 4.18 -6.58
CA ALA A 113 6.62 3.65 -7.50
C ALA A 113 7.46 4.76 -8.14
N ASN A 114 6.82 5.84 -8.63
CA ASN A 114 7.55 6.91 -9.30
C ASN A 114 8.39 7.74 -8.33
N ILE A 115 7.95 7.97 -7.10
CA ILE A 115 8.75 8.63 -6.06
C ILE A 115 10.04 7.84 -5.77
N VAL A 116 9.94 6.50 -5.68
CA VAL A 116 11.11 5.64 -5.40
C VAL A 116 12.04 5.53 -6.60
N LEU A 117 11.49 5.44 -7.82
CA LEU A 117 12.31 5.25 -9.03
C LEU A 117 12.91 6.55 -9.56
N ASN A 118 12.17 7.65 -9.45
CA ASN A 118 12.48 8.96 -10.06
C ASN A 118 12.35 10.08 -9.01
N PRO A 119 13.15 10.09 -7.94
CA PRO A 119 13.11 11.16 -6.95
C PRO A 119 13.48 12.50 -7.58
N ALA A 120 12.58 13.50 -7.45
CA ALA A 120 12.72 14.80 -8.11
C ALA A 120 13.84 15.66 -7.51
N THR A 121 14.12 15.49 -6.21
CA THR A 121 15.14 16.28 -5.50
C THR A 121 16.03 15.38 -4.65
N GLU A 122 17.18 15.91 -4.22
CA GLU A 122 18.05 15.21 -3.27
C GLU A 122 17.35 14.97 -1.92
N TYR A 123 16.44 15.84 -1.54
CA TYR A 123 15.63 15.65 -0.35
C TYR A 123 14.71 14.43 -0.46
N VAL A 124 13.99 14.29 -1.57
CA VAL A 124 13.14 13.13 -1.86
C VAL A 124 13.97 11.84 -1.92
N ARG A 125 15.16 11.89 -2.54
CA ARG A 125 16.06 10.73 -2.66
C ARG A 125 16.41 10.14 -1.30
N LYS A 126 16.60 10.97 -0.25
CA LYS A 126 16.92 10.49 1.09
C LYS A 126 15.81 9.64 1.73
N PHE A 127 14.55 9.84 1.35
CA PHE A 127 13.45 8.98 1.79
C PHE A 127 13.42 7.64 1.05
N THR A 128 13.94 7.61 -0.18
CA THR A 128 13.79 6.47 -1.10
C THR A 128 15.05 5.62 -1.21
N GLU A 129 16.18 6.08 -0.66
CA GLU A 129 17.51 5.47 -0.81
C GLU A 129 17.55 4.01 -0.34
N ASP A 130 16.87 3.73 0.78
CA ASP A 130 16.86 2.41 1.41
C ASP A 130 15.59 1.60 1.11
N VAL A 131 14.65 2.14 0.31
CA VAL A 131 13.41 1.44 -0.02
C VAL A 131 13.66 0.31 -1.01
N PRO A 132 13.34 -0.94 -0.65
CA PRO A 132 13.43 -2.05 -1.58
C PRO A 132 12.43 -1.87 -2.73
N ARG A 133 12.92 -1.90 -3.97
CA ARG A 133 12.10 -1.64 -5.17
C ARG A 133 10.97 -2.64 -5.35
N GLU A 134 11.15 -3.87 -4.92
CA GLU A 134 10.15 -4.93 -4.95
C GLU A 134 8.91 -4.64 -4.12
N LYS A 135 9.00 -3.75 -3.13
CA LYS A 135 7.86 -3.31 -2.31
C LYS A 135 6.94 -2.30 -2.99
N VAL A 136 7.43 -1.63 -4.03
CA VAL A 136 6.70 -0.55 -4.71
C VAL A 136 6.43 -0.83 -6.18
N LEU A 137 7.12 -1.80 -6.78
CA LEU A 137 6.94 -2.16 -8.17
C LEU A 137 5.92 -3.27 -8.33
N LYS A 138 4.98 -3.05 -9.25
CA LYS A 138 4.04 -4.04 -9.71
C LYS A 138 4.64 -4.86 -10.87
N ILE A 139 4.09 -6.04 -11.10
CA ILE A 139 4.47 -6.92 -12.21
C ILE A 139 4.34 -6.21 -13.56
N GLU A 140 3.33 -5.33 -13.74
CA GLU A 140 3.13 -4.56 -14.97
C GLU A 140 4.35 -3.72 -15.36
N SER A 141 5.15 -3.27 -14.39
CA SER A 141 6.34 -2.43 -14.65
C SER A 141 7.54 -3.21 -15.18
N VAL A 142 7.51 -4.53 -15.10
CA VAL A 142 8.62 -5.42 -15.49
C VAL A 142 8.21 -6.52 -16.48
N MET A 143 6.93 -6.62 -16.83
CA MET A 143 6.47 -7.58 -17.82
C MET A 143 6.90 -7.15 -19.24
N ASP A 144 7.10 -8.14 -20.09
CA ASP A 144 7.32 -7.97 -21.51
C ASP A 144 6.02 -8.29 -22.28
N PRO A 145 5.85 -7.79 -23.51
CA PRO A 145 4.81 -8.25 -24.41
C PRO A 145 4.93 -9.75 -24.65
N ILE A 146 3.80 -10.42 -24.91
CA ILE A 146 3.79 -11.85 -25.18
C ILE A 146 4.55 -12.13 -26.48
N ASP A 147 5.56 -12.99 -26.41
CA ASP A 147 6.15 -13.59 -27.61
C ASP A 147 5.37 -14.89 -27.96
N PRO A 148 4.71 -14.95 -29.13
CA PRO A 148 3.95 -16.13 -29.54
C PRO A 148 4.78 -17.41 -29.65
N SER A 149 6.11 -17.30 -29.76
CA SER A 149 7.03 -18.43 -29.83
C SER A 149 7.42 -18.99 -28.46
N GLU A 150 7.20 -18.26 -27.37
CA GLU A 150 7.55 -18.67 -26.02
C GLU A 150 6.47 -19.56 -25.39
N GLN A 151 6.94 -20.63 -24.74
CA GLN A 151 6.09 -21.45 -23.88
C GLN A 151 6.03 -20.84 -22.48
N LEU A 152 4.85 -20.44 -22.06
CA LEU A 152 4.61 -19.93 -20.71
C LEU A 152 4.52 -21.08 -19.70
N SER A 153 4.81 -20.79 -18.43
CA SER A 153 4.55 -21.70 -17.31
C SER A 153 3.05 -21.79 -17.02
N ASP A 154 2.64 -22.80 -16.24
CA ASP A 154 1.25 -22.94 -15.80
C ASP A 154 0.86 -21.88 -14.74
N LEU A 155 1.87 -21.24 -14.12
CA LEU A 155 1.66 -20.17 -13.15
C LEU A 155 1.17 -18.92 -13.86
N LYS A 156 0.16 -18.28 -13.25
CA LYS A 156 -0.33 -16.96 -13.66
C LYS A 156 -0.20 -15.99 -12.51
N VAL A 157 0.18 -14.74 -12.79
CA VAL A 157 0.27 -13.65 -11.82
C VAL A 157 -0.50 -12.45 -12.31
N SER A 158 -1.13 -11.71 -11.39
CA SER A 158 -1.82 -10.47 -11.75
C SER A 158 -0.81 -9.39 -12.14
N LYS A 159 -1.12 -8.59 -13.16
CA LYS A 159 -0.33 -7.41 -13.52
C LYS A 159 -0.20 -6.41 -12.36
N ASP A 160 -1.24 -6.34 -11.50
CA ASP A 160 -1.31 -5.43 -10.35
C ASP A 160 -0.62 -5.99 -9.09
N ALA A 161 -0.12 -7.24 -9.13
CA ALA A 161 0.58 -7.83 -8.00
C ALA A 161 1.92 -7.12 -7.76
N MET A 162 2.24 -6.85 -6.49
CA MET A 162 3.57 -6.38 -6.10
C MET A 162 4.62 -7.46 -6.35
N ILE A 163 5.80 -7.06 -6.85
CA ILE A 163 6.88 -8.02 -7.12
C ILE A 163 7.24 -8.81 -5.86
N GLU A 164 7.32 -8.15 -4.70
CA GLU A 164 7.59 -8.79 -3.41
C GLU A 164 6.68 -10.00 -3.13
N THR A 165 5.39 -9.90 -3.46
CA THR A 165 4.40 -10.95 -3.15
C THR A 165 4.47 -12.18 -4.05
N VAL A 166 5.05 -12.04 -5.24
CA VAL A 166 5.10 -13.09 -6.26
C VAL A 166 6.51 -13.51 -6.65
N ALA A 167 7.53 -12.78 -6.20
CA ALA A 167 8.91 -13.00 -6.60
C ALA A 167 9.35 -14.45 -6.42
N GLU A 168 9.16 -15.05 -5.24
CA GLU A 168 9.54 -16.44 -4.97
C GLU A 168 8.91 -17.40 -5.99
N LYS A 169 7.62 -17.23 -6.26
CA LYS A 169 6.88 -18.09 -7.20
C LYS A 169 7.37 -17.96 -8.64
N VAL A 170 7.75 -16.72 -9.04
CA VAL A 170 8.27 -16.46 -10.40
C VAL A 170 9.70 -16.98 -10.54
N LEU A 171 10.55 -16.81 -9.51
CA LEU A 171 11.95 -17.19 -9.55
C LEU A 171 12.20 -18.70 -9.65
N ILE A 172 11.27 -19.53 -9.17
CA ILE A 172 11.38 -20.99 -9.27
C ILE A 172 10.89 -21.54 -10.63
N GLN A 173 10.34 -20.70 -11.52
CA GLN A 173 9.89 -21.13 -12.84
C GLN A 173 11.05 -21.13 -13.84
N GLU A 174 11.15 -22.19 -14.61
CA GLU A 174 12.10 -22.29 -15.74
C GLU A 174 11.60 -21.51 -16.97
N LYS A 175 10.28 -21.36 -17.10
CA LYS A 175 9.61 -20.67 -18.21
C LYS A 175 9.03 -19.34 -17.76
N PRO A 176 8.86 -18.36 -18.68
CA PRO A 176 8.18 -17.10 -18.35
C PRO A 176 6.80 -17.34 -17.77
N VAL A 177 6.43 -16.52 -16.81
CA VAL A 177 5.13 -16.60 -16.13
C VAL A 177 4.13 -15.69 -16.84
N ALA A 178 2.94 -16.22 -17.13
CA ALA A 178 1.85 -15.45 -17.74
C ALA A 178 1.37 -14.35 -16.78
N VAL A 179 1.26 -13.11 -17.31
CA VAL A 179 0.71 -11.97 -16.58
C VAL A 179 -0.73 -11.74 -17.05
N ILE A 180 -1.66 -11.66 -16.09
CA ILE A 180 -3.10 -11.53 -16.37
C ILE A 180 -3.65 -10.22 -15.83
N ASP A 181 -4.68 -9.70 -16.48
CA ASP A 181 -5.50 -8.57 -16.00
C ASP A 181 -6.65 -9.04 -15.08
N ALA A 182 -7.52 -8.11 -14.69
CA ALA A 182 -8.68 -8.37 -13.83
C ALA A 182 -9.70 -9.34 -14.46
N ASP A 183 -9.74 -9.42 -15.80
CA ASP A 183 -10.63 -10.31 -16.56
C ASP A 183 -9.98 -11.66 -16.85
N ASN A 184 -8.86 -12.00 -16.20
CA ASN A 184 -8.05 -13.21 -16.44
C ASN A 184 -7.48 -13.35 -17.87
N LYS A 185 -7.44 -12.26 -18.62
CA LYS A 185 -6.82 -12.25 -19.95
C LYS A 185 -5.30 -12.09 -19.81
N ILE A 186 -4.55 -12.86 -20.58
CA ILE A 186 -3.08 -12.72 -20.60
C ILE A 186 -2.73 -11.44 -21.33
N VAL A 187 -1.99 -10.55 -20.64
CA VAL A 187 -1.58 -9.22 -21.13
C VAL A 187 -0.07 -9.09 -21.30
N GLY A 188 0.71 -10.05 -20.84
CA GLY A 188 2.16 -10.06 -20.93
C GLY A 188 2.77 -11.32 -20.34
N ALA A 189 4.09 -11.34 -20.27
CA ALA A 189 4.86 -12.38 -19.62
C ALA A 189 5.94 -11.76 -18.73
N VAL A 190 6.29 -12.40 -17.63
CA VAL A 190 7.40 -11.97 -16.77
C VAL A 190 8.44 -13.07 -16.64
N HIS A 191 9.70 -12.68 -16.91
CA HIS A 191 10.87 -13.55 -16.80
C HIS A 191 11.50 -13.44 -15.42
N ALA A 192 12.01 -14.55 -14.87
CA ALA A 192 12.74 -14.56 -13.60
C ALA A 192 13.91 -13.57 -13.60
N SER A 193 14.62 -13.39 -14.73
CA SER A 193 15.71 -12.42 -14.87
C SER A 193 15.30 -10.97 -14.59
N LYS A 194 14.09 -10.58 -14.98
CA LYS A 194 13.55 -9.22 -14.71
C LYS A 194 13.31 -9.03 -13.21
N VAL A 195 12.72 -10.04 -12.56
CA VAL A 195 12.49 -10.02 -11.10
C VAL A 195 13.83 -9.97 -10.35
N ILE A 196 14.82 -10.77 -10.75
CA ILE A 196 16.18 -10.73 -10.20
C ILE A 196 16.78 -9.32 -10.33
N HIS A 197 16.61 -8.69 -11.50
CA HIS A 197 17.13 -7.34 -11.72
C HIS A 197 16.50 -6.30 -10.76
N VAL A 198 15.21 -6.42 -10.46
CA VAL A 198 14.55 -5.55 -9.47
C VAL A 198 15.09 -5.80 -8.07
N LEU A 199 15.16 -7.07 -7.65
CA LEU A 199 15.59 -7.45 -6.30
C LEU A 199 17.05 -7.09 -6.01
N PHE A 200 17.94 -7.20 -7.01
CA PHE A 200 19.38 -7.10 -6.81
C PHE A 200 20.06 -6.01 -7.65
N GLY A 201 19.43 -5.53 -8.72
CA GLY A 201 20.00 -4.55 -9.65
C GLY A 201 20.12 -3.12 -9.12
N GLY A 202 19.42 -2.79 -8.03
CA GLY A 202 19.48 -1.48 -7.38
C GLY A 202 20.70 -1.25 -6.47
N LYS A 203 21.42 -2.32 -6.13
CA LYS A 203 22.71 -2.22 -5.41
C LYS A 203 23.83 -2.06 -6.43
N ALA A 204 24.00 -0.84 -6.97
CA ALA A 204 25.25 -0.48 -7.61
C ALA A 204 26.36 -0.75 -6.58
N VAL A 205 27.21 -1.75 -6.87
CA VAL A 205 28.45 -2.00 -6.14
C VAL A 205 29.18 -0.67 -6.07
N LYS A 206 29.24 -0.05 -4.89
CA LYS A 206 30.20 1.03 -4.63
C LYS A 206 31.56 0.39 -4.92
N LYS A 207 32.12 0.65 -6.11
CA LYS A 207 33.53 0.38 -6.36
C LYS A 207 34.30 1.18 -5.32
N ASN A 208 34.85 0.48 -4.34
CA ASN A 208 35.95 0.99 -3.55
C ASN A 208 37.09 1.29 -4.53
N THR A 209 37.19 2.54 -4.95
CA THR A 209 38.44 3.11 -5.48
C THR A 209 39.21 3.54 -4.24
N GLY A 210 40.18 2.67 -3.85
CA GLY A 210 41.25 2.99 -2.92
C GLY A 210 42.14 4.10 -3.45
#